data_aa45b55e9ea6bc963b7a9bbd943c1904
#
_entry.id   aa45b55e9ea6bc963b7a9bbd943c1904
#
_cell.length_a   1.000
_cell.length_b   1.000
_cell.length_c   1.000
_cell.angle_alpha   90.00
_cell.angle_beta   90.00
_cell.angle_gamma   90.00
#
_symmetry.space_group_name_H-M   'P 1'
#
loop_
_entity.id
_entity.type
_entity.pdbx_description
1 polymer ?
#
loop_
_entity_poly.entity_id
_entity_poly.type
_entity_poly.pdbx_seq_one_letter_code
_entity_poly.pdbx_strand_id
1 'polypeptide(L)'
;MKKSLIQKLGLLGVVSFLSYTAAVVFAPLAYPGYNWMAQAVSDLSAANAPSLALWNQLSALYNACEVVCVTIVCIGIQGQKTRLLRTGIYLFAVMEWISAVGYRMFPLSDSGYAGAFQDVMHMVVTALVVLLSIVSLTVIIIAGIKSRDCCSYGICAAIALAMMLVGAMGMKIVPSEYFGVVERFSVFAATGFNAALGIHQFCMKSKEIKE
;
A
#
# COMPACT_ATOMS: atom_id res chain seq x y z
N MET A 1 14.35 -27.37 -3.61
CA MET A 1 15.31 -26.25 -3.43
C MET A 1 14.93 -25.43 -2.21
N LYS A 2 15.90 -25.10 -1.34
CA LYS A 2 15.67 -24.24 -0.18
C LYS A 2 15.51 -22.78 -0.66
N LYS A 3 14.48 -22.07 -0.17
CA LYS A 3 14.27 -20.66 -0.47
C LYS A 3 15.35 -19.79 0.22
N SER A 4 15.89 -18.81 -0.51
CA SER A 4 16.86 -17.86 0.04
C SER A 4 16.21 -16.95 1.10
N LEU A 5 17.02 -16.27 1.92
CA LEU A 5 16.52 -15.30 2.89
C LEU A 5 15.73 -14.18 2.21
N ILE A 6 16.24 -13.64 1.10
CA ILE A 6 15.60 -12.59 0.30
C ILE A 6 14.21 -13.02 -0.18
N GLN A 7 14.07 -14.29 -0.63
CA GLN A 7 12.76 -14.82 -1.02
C GLN A 7 11.79 -14.90 0.17
N LYS A 8 12.26 -15.39 1.31
CA LYS A 8 11.42 -15.52 2.52
C LYS A 8 10.96 -14.16 3.05
N LEU A 9 11.85 -13.16 3.04
CA LEU A 9 11.54 -11.79 3.48
C LEU A 9 10.48 -11.12 2.58
N GLY A 10 10.28 -11.56 1.34
CA GLY A 10 9.15 -11.13 0.52
C GLY A 10 7.79 -11.37 1.17
N LEU A 11 7.66 -12.43 2.01
CA LEU A 11 6.40 -12.71 2.72
C LEU A 11 6.04 -11.65 3.78
N LEU A 12 6.96 -10.75 4.13
CA LEU A 12 6.64 -9.60 4.98
C LEU A 12 5.58 -8.70 4.37
N GLY A 13 5.46 -8.65 3.02
CA GLY A 13 4.35 -7.95 2.38
C GLY A 13 2.97 -8.52 2.75
N VAL A 14 2.89 -9.85 2.89
CA VAL A 14 1.65 -10.50 3.36
C VAL A 14 1.40 -10.20 4.84
N VAL A 15 2.44 -10.21 5.67
CA VAL A 15 2.34 -9.84 7.10
C VAL A 15 1.87 -8.40 7.25
N SER A 16 2.44 -7.48 6.47
CA SER A 16 2.01 -6.07 6.40
C SER A 16 0.53 -5.96 6.06
N PHE A 17 0.11 -6.60 4.97
CA PHE A 17 -1.29 -6.59 4.52
C PHE A 17 -2.26 -7.14 5.57
N LEU A 18 -1.91 -8.24 6.24
CA LEU A 18 -2.74 -8.82 7.31
C LEU A 18 -2.81 -7.92 8.53
N SER A 19 -1.69 -7.30 8.95
CA SER A 19 -1.64 -6.35 10.06
C SER A 19 -2.52 -5.12 9.78
N TYR A 20 -2.41 -4.56 8.57
CA TYR A 20 -3.26 -3.43 8.15
C TYR A 20 -4.74 -3.82 8.09
N THR A 21 -5.05 -4.97 7.49
CA THR A 21 -6.42 -5.48 7.40
C THR A 21 -7.02 -5.67 8.80
N ALA A 22 -6.25 -6.24 9.73
CA ALA A 22 -6.70 -6.38 11.11
C ALA A 22 -7.02 -5.03 11.77
N ALA A 23 -6.17 -4.01 11.52
CA ALA A 23 -6.43 -2.66 12.03
C ALA A 23 -7.72 -2.07 11.43
N VAL A 24 -7.92 -2.17 10.12
CA VAL A 24 -9.12 -1.64 9.44
C VAL A 24 -10.40 -2.33 9.93
N VAL A 25 -10.34 -3.64 10.20
CA VAL A 25 -11.53 -4.44 10.59
C VAL A 25 -11.84 -4.29 12.08
N PHE A 26 -10.83 -4.28 12.95
CA PHE A 26 -11.05 -4.38 14.39
C PHE A 26 -10.88 -3.06 15.15
N ALA A 27 -10.12 -2.07 14.65
CA ALA A 27 -10.02 -0.78 15.33
C ALA A 27 -11.37 -0.04 15.49
N PRO A 28 -12.36 -0.17 14.55
CA PRO A 28 -13.72 0.34 14.78
C PRO A 28 -14.38 -0.07 16.09
N LEU A 29 -14.04 -1.22 16.64
CA LEU A 29 -14.59 -1.70 17.90
C LEU A 29 -14.25 -0.79 19.09
N ALA A 30 -13.14 -0.03 18.99
CA ALA A 30 -12.73 0.94 20.00
C ALA A 30 -13.17 2.38 19.65
N TYR A 31 -14.00 2.57 18.62
CA TYR A 31 -14.47 3.89 18.19
C TYR A 31 -16.00 3.95 18.21
N PRO A 32 -16.62 4.38 19.33
CA PRO A 32 -18.08 4.49 19.43
C PRO A 32 -18.67 5.37 18.32
N GLY A 33 -19.65 4.84 17.60
CA GLY A 33 -20.33 5.59 16.52
C GLY A 33 -19.58 5.63 15.19
N TYR A 34 -18.42 4.97 15.04
CA TYR A 34 -17.73 4.91 13.75
C TYR A 34 -18.58 4.20 12.70
N ASN A 35 -18.83 4.89 11.60
CA ASN A 35 -19.51 4.35 10.43
C ASN A 35 -18.51 4.06 9.32
N TRP A 36 -18.11 2.80 9.19
CA TRP A 36 -17.12 2.36 8.19
C TRP A 36 -17.51 2.65 6.74
N MET A 37 -18.81 2.82 6.45
CA MET A 37 -19.29 3.17 5.10
C MET A 37 -19.03 4.64 4.78
N ALA A 38 -19.19 5.53 5.75
CA ALA A 38 -19.13 6.98 5.56
C ALA A 38 -17.79 7.59 5.97
N GLN A 39 -17.03 6.93 6.87
CA GLN A 39 -15.81 7.48 7.43
C GLN A 39 -14.55 6.84 6.85
N ALA A 40 -13.49 7.64 6.75
CA ALA A 40 -12.19 7.23 6.26
C ALA A 40 -11.51 6.21 7.20
N VAL A 41 -10.59 5.42 6.64
CA VAL A 41 -9.70 4.59 7.44
C VAL A 41 -8.75 5.44 8.28
N SER A 42 -8.30 6.59 7.75
CA SER A 42 -7.44 7.54 8.46
C SER A 42 -8.07 8.11 9.73
N ASP A 43 -9.41 8.18 9.81
CA ASP A 43 -10.12 8.62 11.02
C ASP A 43 -9.84 7.69 12.22
N LEU A 44 -9.59 6.40 11.96
CA LEU A 44 -9.26 5.41 13.00
C LEU A 44 -7.89 5.65 13.65
N SER A 45 -7.01 6.35 12.94
CA SER A 45 -5.63 6.65 13.36
C SER A 45 -5.38 8.13 13.63
N ALA A 46 -6.42 8.98 13.62
CA ALA A 46 -6.31 10.39 13.99
C ALA A 46 -5.77 10.55 15.41
N ALA A 47 -5.07 11.66 15.67
CA ALA A 47 -4.37 11.86 16.95
C ALA A 47 -5.28 11.80 18.19
N ASN A 48 -6.55 12.21 18.03
CA ASN A 48 -7.56 12.18 19.08
C ASN A 48 -8.57 11.03 18.94
N ALA A 49 -8.39 10.10 17.97
CA ALA A 49 -9.32 9.01 17.74
C ALA A 49 -9.38 8.05 18.94
N PRO A 50 -10.57 7.69 19.42
CA PRO A 50 -10.72 6.70 20.50
C PRO A 50 -10.08 5.35 20.15
N SER A 51 -10.03 5.02 18.86
CA SER A 51 -9.44 3.78 18.33
C SER A 51 -7.92 3.81 18.20
N LEU A 52 -7.25 4.96 18.39
CA LEU A 52 -5.81 5.12 18.10
C LEU A 52 -4.93 4.07 18.80
N ALA A 53 -5.21 3.75 20.07
CA ALA A 53 -4.42 2.76 20.80
C ALA A 53 -4.56 1.36 20.18
N LEU A 54 -5.78 0.93 19.87
CA LEU A 54 -6.05 -0.36 19.23
C LEU A 54 -5.53 -0.40 17.80
N TRP A 55 -5.70 0.71 17.04
CA TRP A 55 -5.12 0.86 15.71
C TRP A 55 -3.59 0.63 15.73
N ASN A 56 -2.88 1.30 16.63
CA ASN A 56 -1.42 1.20 16.74
C ASN A 56 -0.96 -0.22 17.10
N GLN A 57 -1.71 -0.94 17.94
CA GLN A 57 -1.41 -2.33 18.28
C GLN A 57 -1.59 -3.26 17.07
N LEU A 58 -2.71 -3.16 16.38
CA LEU A 58 -3.04 -4.02 15.25
C LEU A 58 -2.18 -3.74 14.00
N SER A 59 -1.85 -2.46 13.76
CA SER A 59 -1.01 -2.03 12.64
C SER A 59 0.49 -2.02 12.95
N ALA A 60 0.92 -2.54 14.10
CA ALA A 60 2.32 -2.47 14.56
C ALA A 60 3.33 -3.03 13.56
N LEU A 61 2.96 -4.09 12.82
CA LEU A 61 3.80 -4.71 11.81
C LEU A 61 3.61 -4.11 10.41
N TYR A 62 2.57 -3.30 10.19
CA TYR A 62 2.20 -2.80 8.87
C TYR A 62 3.37 -2.05 8.21
N ASN A 63 3.71 -0.86 8.69
CA ASN A 63 4.69 0.01 8.04
C ASN A 63 6.09 -0.63 7.94
N ALA A 64 6.56 -1.29 9.01
CA ALA A 64 7.89 -1.90 9.02
C ALA A 64 7.99 -3.04 7.99
N CYS A 65 7.00 -3.93 7.97
CA CYS A 65 6.98 -5.05 7.03
C CYS A 65 6.76 -4.60 5.58
N GLU A 66 5.98 -3.52 5.35
CA GLU A 66 5.72 -2.93 4.05
C GLU A 66 7.01 -2.43 3.40
N VAL A 67 7.73 -1.54 4.07
CA VAL A 67 8.97 -0.94 3.52
C VAL A 67 10.09 -1.96 3.38
N VAL A 68 10.20 -2.93 4.30
CA VAL A 68 11.17 -4.02 4.17
C VAL A 68 10.83 -4.88 2.97
N CYS A 69 9.56 -5.27 2.79
CA CYS A 69 9.11 -6.07 1.65
C CYS A 69 9.48 -5.39 0.33
N VAL A 70 9.03 -4.15 0.10
CA VAL A 70 9.26 -3.46 -1.17
C VAL A 70 10.73 -3.24 -1.44
N THR A 71 11.54 -2.95 -0.41
CA THR A 71 13.00 -2.81 -0.52
C THR A 71 13.67 -4.13 -0.92
N ILE A 72 13.26 -5.23 -0.32
CA ILE A 72 13.74 -6.58 -0.67
C ILE A 72 13.34 -6.97 -2.10
N VAL A 73 12.13 -6.59 -2.53
CA VAL A 73 11.70 -6.78 -3.93
C VAL A 73 12.61 -5.99 -4.88
N CYS A 74 12.94 -4.73 -4.57
CA CYS A 74 13.87 -3.92 -5.36
C CYS A 74 15.26 -4.56 -5.51
N ILE A 75 15.77 -5.19 -4.45
CA ILE A 75 17.03 -5.94 -4.48
C ILE A 75 16.89 -7.21 -5.32
N GLY A 76 15.82 -7.98 -5.08
CA GLY A 76 15.63 -9.29 -5.71
C GLY A 76 15.42 -9.26 -7.23
N ILE A 77 14.86 -8.16 -7.77
CA ILE A 77 14.61 -8.04 -9.21
C ILE A 77 15.82 -7.54 -10.01
N GLN A 78 16.91 -7.13 -9.34
CA GLN A 78 18.10 -6.63 -10.02
C GLN A 78 18.70 -7.70 -10.92
N GLY A 79 18.97 -7.30 -12.19
CA GLY A 79 19.56 -8.20 -13.18
C GLY A 79 18.65 -9.35 -13.68
N GLN A 80 17.43 -9.48 -13.17
CA GLN A 80 16.51 -10.58 -13.50
C GLN A 80 15.33 -10.18 -14.36
N LYS A 81 14.92 -8.91 -14.35
CA LYS A 81 13.74 -8.39 -15.03
C LYS A 81 14.07 -7.21 -15.93
N THR A 82 13.13 -6.83 -16.77
CA THR A 82 13.28 -5.70 -17.70
C THR A 82 13.55 -4.40 -16.95
N ARG A 83 14.30 -3.47 -17.57
CA ARG A 83 14.54 -2.14 -16.98
C ARG A 83 13.23 -1.43 -16.67
N LEU A 84 12.25 -1.54 -17.57
CA LEU A 84 10.95 -0.88 -17.39
C LEU A 84 10.21 -1.38 -16.14
N LEU A 85 10.14 -2.71 -15.93
CA LEU A 85 9.53 -3.27 -14.71
C LEU A 85 10.25 -2.78 -13.46
N ARG A 86 11.60 -2.80 -13.46
CA ARG A 86 12.39 -2.31 -12.33
C ARG A 86 12.09 -0.84 -12.00
N THR A 87 12.02 0.01 -13.03
CA THR A 87 11.68 1.43 -12.85
C THR A 87 10.31 1.58 -12.20
N GLY A 88 9.28 0.84 -12.67
CA GLY A 88 7.96 0.88 -12.06
C GLY A 88 7.95 0.43 -10.60
N ILE A 89 8.67 -0.66 -10.28
CA ILE A 89 8.76 -1.14 -8.90
C ILE A 89 9.57 -0.17 -8.01
N TYR A 90 10.61 0.48 -8.51
CA TYR A 90 11.35 1.49 -7.76
C TYR A 90 10.50 2.73 -7.46
N LEU A 91 9.67 3.19 -8.41
CA LEU A 91 8.72 4.26 -8.17
C LEU A 91 7.66 3.87 -7.13
N PHE A 92 7.18 2.63 -7.19
CA PHE A 92 6.27 2.10 -6.19
C PHE A 92 6.94 2.03 -4.81
N ALA A 93 8.20 1.61 -4.74
CA ALA A 93 8.96 1.61 -3.48
C ALA A 93 9.13 3.01 -2.89
N VAL A 94 9.41 4.01 -3.73
CA VAL A 94 9.46 5.41 -3.27
C VAL A 94 8.12 5.85 -2.70
N MET A 95 7.01 5.48 -3.35
CA MET A 95 5.67 5.77 -2.87
C MET A 95 5.42 5.14 -1.49
N GLU A 96 5.77 3.85 -1.31
CA GLU A 96 5.60 3.15 -0.03
C GLU A 96 6.43 3.78 1.11
N TRP A 97 7.67 4.21 0.81
CA TRP A 97 8.48 4.94 1.77
C TRP A 97 7.89 6.30 2.14
N ILE A 98 7.36 7.04 1.16
CA ILE A 98 6.66 8.32 1.41
C ILE A 98 5.41 8.07 2.25
N SER A 99 4.64 7.04 1.96
CA SER A 99 3.47 6.62 2.74
C SER A 99 3.84 6.31 4.19
N ALA A 100 4.78 5.38 4.40
CA ALA A 100 5.16 4.91 5.74
C ALA A 100 5.73 6.01 6.63
N VAL A 101 6.51 6.93 6.06
CA VAL A 101 7.13 8.05 6.80
C VAL A 101 6.16 9.21 6.91
N GLY A 102 5.52 9.59 5.80
CA GLY A 102 4.70 10.80 5.70
C GLY A 102 3.47 10.77 6.60
N TYR A 103 2.70 9.67 6.58
CA TYR A 103 1.52 9.54 7.45
C TYR A 103 1.88 9.45 8.94
N ARG A 104 3.06 8.95 9.28
CA ARG A 104 3.54 8.97 10.68
C ARG A 104 4.01 10.35 11.12
N MET A 105 4.59 11.14 10.21
CA MET A 105 4.99 12.52 10.50
C MET A 105 3.77 13.45 10.58
N PHE A 106 2.76 13.19 9.79
CA PHE A 106 1.57 14.02 9.65
C PHE A 106 0.27 13.19 9.78
N PRO A 107 0.01 12.60 10.97
CA PRO A 107 -1.29 11.98 11.22
C PRO A 107 -2.38 13.06 11.19
N LEU A 108 -3.63 12.70 10.91
CA LEU A 108 -4.75 13.63 11.06
C LEU A 108 -4.82 14.12 12.52
N SER A 109 -5.05 15.41 12.71
CA SER A 109 -5.20 16.00 14.06
C SER A 109 -6.52 15.57 14.69
N ASP A 110 -7.57 15.48 13.87
CA ASP A 110 -8.91 15.05 14.26
C ASP A 110 -9.55 14.24 13.15
N SER A 111 -10.53 13.41 13.51
CA SER A 111 -11.35 12.68 12.54
C SER A 111 -12.15 13.67 11.68
N GLY A 112 -12.17 13.43 10.37
CA GLY A 112 -12.92 14.26 9.43
C GLY A 112 -12.22 15.54 8.97
N TYR A 113 -10.92 15.69 9.18
CA TYR A 113 -10.12 16.85 8.73
C TYR A 113 -10.48 18.19 9.39
N ALA A 114 -9.76 18.55 10.45
CA ALA A 114 -9.97 19.81 11.19
C ALA A 114 -9.36 21.06 10.52
N GLY A 115 -8.53 20.91 9.48
CA GLY A 115 -7.91 22.01 8.75
C GLY A 115 -6.63 22.57 9.39
N ALA A 116 -6.04 21.87 10.36
CA ALA A 116 -4.74 22.22 10.92
C ALA A 116 -3.62 22.04 9.87
N PHE A 117 -2.45 22.69 10.10
CA PHE A 117 -1.28 22.49 9.23
C PHE A 117 -0.93 21.02 9.03
N GLN A 118 -1.01 20.23 10.09
CA GLN A 118 -0.76 18.79 10.07
C GLN A 118 -1.73 18.06 9.12
N ASP A 119 -3.01 18.44 9.09
CA ASP A 119 -4.02 17.85 8.21
C ASP A 119 -3.76 18.24 6.74
N VAL A 120 -3.33 19.48 6.48
CA VAL A 120 -2.90 19.91 5.14
C VAL A 120 -1.72 19.06 4.67
N MET A 121 -0.72 18.83 5.52
CA MET A 121 0.43 17.98 5.19
C MET A 121 0.03 16.52 4.97
N HIS A 122 -0.92 16.00 5.76
CA HIS A 122 -1.52 14.68 5.53
C HIS A 122 -2.11 14.57 4.12
N MET A 123 -2.86 15.58 3.68
CA MET A 123 -3.43 15.61 2.34
C MET A 123 -2.37 15.73 1.24
N VAL A 124 -1.27 16.47 1.48
CA VAL A 124 -0.12 16.54 0.57
C VAL A 124 0.53 15.16 0.41
N VAL A 125 0.76 14.46 1.52
CA VAL A 125 1.27 13.08 1.49
C VAL A 125 0.32 12.17 0.70
N THR A 126 -0.99 12.27 0.95
CA THR A 126 -2.00 11.48 0.23
C THR A 126 -1.97 11.76 -1.27
N ALA A 127 -1.86 13.01 -1.69
CA ALA A 127 -1.78 13.39 -3.09
C ALA A 127 -0.51 12.81 -3.78
N LEU A 128 0.63 12.86 -3.09
CA LEU A 128 1.89 12.26 -3.58
C LEU A 128 1.80 10.75 -3.68
N VAL A 129 1.23 10.08 -2.69
CA VAL A 129 1.03 8.63 -2.69
C VAL A 129 0.13 8.21 -3.84
N VAL A 130 -1.01 8.88 -4.04
CA VAL A 130 -1.92 8.58 -5.15
C VAL A 130 -1.25 8.80 -6.51
N LEU A 131 -0.56 9.93 -6.69
CA LEU A 131 0.13 10.25 -7.95
C LEU A 131 1.20 9.20 -8.28
N LEU A 132 2.08 8.90 -7.32
CA LEU A 132 3.15 7.92 -7.50
C LEU A 132 2.60 6.50 -7.71
N SER A 133 1.50 6.14 -7.05
CA SER A 133 0.82 4.86 -7.27
C SER A 133 0.34 4.76 -8.73
N ILE A 134 -0.36 5.76 -9.24
CA ILE A 134 -0.86 5.77 -10.62
C ILE A 134 0.31 5.65 -11.61
N VAL A 135 1.35 6.45 -11.44
CA VAL A 135 2.52 6.44 -12.33
C VAL A 135 3.25 5.10 -12.28
N SER A 136 3.56 4.59 -11.09
CA SER A 136 4.29 3.33 -10.92
C SER A 136 3.52 2.13 -11.46
N LEU A 137 2.23 2.02 -11.13
CA LEU A 137 1.36 0.92 -11.60
C LEU A 137 1.21 0.97 -13.12
N THR A 138 1.06 2.16 -13.72
CA THR A 138 1.01 2.31 -15.18
C THR A 138 2.29 1.83 -15.84
N VAL A 139 3.46 2.20 -15.32
CA VAL A 139 4.77 1.73 -15.83
C VAL A 139 4.90 0.21 -15.73
N ILE A 140 4.43 -0.39 -14.63
CA ILE A 140 4.44 -1.85 -14.43
C ILE A 140 3.50 -2.55 -15.42
N ILE A 141 2.31 -1.99 -15.67
CA ILE A 141 1.37 -2.52 -16.68
C ILE A 141 2.01 -2.52 -18.06
N ILE A 142 2.64 -1.41 -18.47
CA ILE A 142 3.34 -1.31 -19.76
C ILE A 142 4.46 -2.36 -19.85
N ALA A 143 5.21 -2.59 -18.76
CA ALA A 143 6.22 -3.64 -18.71
C ALA A 143 5.61 -5.03 -18.89
N GLY A 144 4.46 -5.30 -18.28
CA GLY A 144 3.72 -6.56 -18.41
C GLY A 144 3.22 -6.82 -19.83
N ILE A 145 2.76 -5.78 -20.52
CA ILE A 145 2.33 -5.86 -21.92
C ILE A 145 3.52 -6.15 -22.84
N LYS A 146 4.67 -5.51 -22.59
CA LYS A 146 5.87 -5.63 -23.45
C LYS A 146 6.66 -6.92 -23.25
N SER A 147 6.46 -7.63 -22.14
CA SER A 147 7.24 -8.84 -21.81
C SER A 147 6.39 -9.89 -21.11
N ARG A 148 6.34 -11.10 -21.68
CA ARG A 148 5.63 -12.25 -21.08
C ARG A 148 6.13 -12.58 -19.67
N ASP A 149 7.43 -12.44 -19.42
CA ASP A 149 8.03 -12.67 -18.09
C ASP A 149 7.60 -11.67 -17.03
N CYS A 150 7.01 -10.55 -17.45
CA CYS A 150 6.49 -9.50 -16.59
C CYS A 150 4.96 -9.47 -16.54
N CYS A 151 4.27 -10.35 -17.28
CA CYS A 151 2.81 -10.32 -17.46
C CYS A 151 2.07 -10.42 -16.12
N SER A 152 2.48 -11.30 -15.21
CA SER A 152 1.84 -11.45 -13.90
C SER A 152 1.93 -10.18 -13.03
N TYR A 153 3.07 -9.48 -13.09
CA TYR A 153 3.22 -8.17 -12.44
C TYR A 153 2.27 -7.14 -13.06
N GLY A 154 2.17 -7.13 -14.39
CA GLY A 154 1.26 -6.23 -15.12
C GLY A 154 -0.20 -6.46 -14.78
N ILE A 155 -0.64 -7.72 -14.64
CA ILE A 155 -2.02 -8.06 -14.26
C ILE A 155 -2.31 -7.58 -12.83
N CYS A 156 -1.43 -7.89 -11.86
CA CYS A 156 -1.60 -7.42 -10.48
C CYS A 156 -1.64 -5.89 -10.41
N ALA A 157 -0.76 -5.21 -11.16
CA ALA A 157 -0.73 -3.76 -11.24
C ALA A 157 -2.01 -3.18 -11.87
N ALA A 158 -2.58 -3.84 -12.89
CA ALA A 158 -3.84 -3.41 -13.51
C ALA A 158 -5.02 -3.51 -12.54
N ILE A 159 -5.09 -4.59 -11.75
CA ILE A 159 -6.11 -4.75 -10.70
C ILE A 159 -5.94 -3.65 -9.65
N ALA A 160 -4.72 -3.43 -9.16
CA ALA A 160 -4.43 -2.40 -8.16
C ALA A 160 -4.76 -0.99 -8.69
N LEU A 161 -4.40 -0.68 -9.95
CA LEU A 161 -4.73 0.61 -10.57
C LEU A 161 -6.24 0.80 -10.72
N ALA A 162 -6.97 -0.23 -11.14
CA ALA A 162 -8.43 -0.16 -11.23
C ALA A 162 -9.07 0.13 -9.86
N MET A 163 -8.63 -0.56 -8.80
CA MET A 163 -9.08 -0.31 -7.44
C MET A 163 -8.73 1.11 -6.97
N MET A 164 -7.50 1.58 -7.24
CA MET A 164 -7.06 2.95 -6.91
C MET A 164 -7.93 4.00 -7.59
N LEU A 165 -8.25 3.82 -8.88
CA LEU A 165 -9.11 4.74 -9.62
C LEU A 165 -10.55 4.72 -9.12
N VAL A 166 -11.10 3.55 -8.80
CA VAL A 166 -12.43 3.43 -8.17
C VAL A 166 -12.46 4.22 -6.86
N GLY A 167 -11.43 4.10 -6.02
CA GLY A 167 -11.34 4.84 -4.77
C GLY A 167 -11.19 6.35 -5.01
N ALA A 168 -10.19 6.78 -5.76
CA ALA A 168 -9.86 8.18 -5.96
C ALA A 168 -10.97 8.97 -6.70
N MET A 169 -11.61 8.35 -7.71
CA MET A 169 -12.74 8.96 -8.42
C MET A 169 -14.04 8.84 -7.63
N GLY A 170 -14.27 7.68 -7.02
CA GLY A 170 -15.47 7.40 -6.25
C GLY A 170 -15.68 8.41 -5.11
N MET A 171 -14.62 8.79 -4.39
CA MET A 171 -14.71 9.81 -3.32
C MET A 171 -15.30 11.17 -3.77
N LYS A 172 -15.28 11.47 -5.07
CA LYS A 172 -15.86 12.71 -5.64
C LYS A 172 -17.27 12.52 -6.21
N ILE A 173 -17.68 11.30 -6.46
CA ILE A 173 -18.91 10.97 -7.21
C ILE A 173 -19.97 10.37 -6.30
N VAL A 174 -19.57 9.54 -5.33
CA VAL A 174 -20.53 8.88 -4.45
C VAL A 174 -21.04 9.84 -3.35
N PRO A 175 -22.29 9.64 -2.86
CA PRO A 175 -22.76 10.32 -1.67
C PRO A 175 -21.82 10.10 -0.48
N SER A 176 -21.73 11.08 0.41
CA SER A 176 -20.83 11.06 1.60
C SER A 176 -21.03 9.83 2.48
N GLU A 177 -22.22 9.25 2.47
CA GLU A 177 -22.57 8.01 3.19
C GLU A 177 -21.75 6.79 2.74
N TYR A 178 -21.17 6.81 1.53
CA TYR A 178 -20.37 5.73 0.96
C TYR A 178 -18.89 6.10 0.75
N PHE A 179 -18.47 7.27 1.24
CA PHE A 179 -17.09 7.74 1.12
C PHE A 179 -16.07 6.72 1.64
N GLY A 180 -16.31 6.16 2.83
CA GLY A 180 -15.43 5.17 3.44
C GLY A 180 -15.34 3.86 2.66
N VAL A 181 -16.39 3.47 1.95
CA VAL A 181 -16.38 2.27 1.10
C VAL A 181 -15.41 2.45 -0.07
N VAL A 182 -15.53 3.56 -0.80
CA VAL A 182 -14.68 3.81 -1.99
C VAL A 182 -13.24 4.13 -1.60
N GLU A 183 -12.99 4.82 -0.49
CA GLU A 183 -11.66 5.09 0.03
C GLU A 183 -10.89 3.79 0.30
N ARG A 184 -11.55 2.77 0.83
CA ARG A 184 -10.95 1.45 1.09
C ARG A 184 -10.43 0.76 -0.16
N PHE A 185 -11.04 0.97 -1.33
CA PHE A 185 -10.48 0.47 -2.59
C PHE A 185 -9.07 1.03 -2.84
N SER A 186 -8.85 2.33 -2.60
CA SER A 186 -7.52 2.94 -2.78
C SER A 186 -6.48 2.39 -1.80
N VAL A 187 -6.81 2.32 -0.52
CA VAL A 187 -5.84 1.87 0.49
C VAL A 187 -5.50 0.38 0.35
N PHE A 188 -6.50 -0.46 0.06
CA PHE A 188 -6.26 -1.89 -0.19
C PHE A 188 -5.59 -2.15 -1.54
N ALA A 189 -5.69 -1.24 -2.51
CA ALA A 189 -4.94 -1.34 -3.77
C ALA A 189 -3.43 -1.29 -3.53
N ALA A 190 -2.94 -0.33 -2.76
CA ALA A 190 -1.51 -0.15 -2.47
C ALA A 190 -0.98 -1.30 -1.62
N THR A 191 -1.58 -1.55 -0.46
CA THR A 191 -1.14 -2.59 0.48
C THR A 191 -1.24 -3.99 -0.13
N GLY A 192 -2.30 -4.28 -0.89
CA GLY A 192 -2.49 -5.54 -1.60
C GLY A 192 -1.47 -5.74 -2.72
N PHE A 193 -1.11 -4.68 -3.44
CA PHE A 193 -0.10 -4.77 -4.49
C PHE A 193 1.29 -5.00 -3.89
N ASN A 194 1.64 -4.39 -2.76
CA ASN A 194 2.88 -4.69 -2.04
C ASN A 194 2.95 -6.18 -1.61
N ALA A 195 1.85 -6.71 -1.08
CA ALA A 195 1.77 -8.15 -0.76
C ALA A 195 1.94 -9.04 -2.01
N ALA A 196 1.34 -8.67 -3.14
CA ALA A 196 1.50 -9.38 -4.40
C ALA A 196 2.96 -9.35 -4.90
N LEU A 197 3.65 -8.21 -4.81
CA LEU A 197 5.09 -8.10 -5.11
C LEU A 197 5.91 -9.04 -4.20
N GLY A 198 5.59 -9.08 -2.91
CA GLY A 198 6.24 -9.97 -1.95
C GLY A 198 6.04 -11.45 -2.28
N ILE A 199 4.85 -11.85 -2.70
CA ILE A 199 4.56 -13.22 -3.16
C ILE A 199 5.36 -13.52 -4.44
N HIS A 200 5.42 -12.60 -5.40
CA HIS A 200 6.26 -12.76 -6.60
C HIS A 200 7.72 -12.97 -6.21
N GLN A 201 8.25 -12.16 -5.27
CA GLN A 201 9.62 -12.31 -4.77
C GLN A 201 9.85 -13.68 -4.12
N PHE A 202 8.89 -14.16 -3.32
CA PHE A 202 8.97 -15.50 -2.72
C PHE A 202 8.95 -16.61 -3.78
N CYS A 203 8.18 -16.46 -4.84
CA CYS A 203 8.02 -17.45 -5.90
C CYS A 203 9.15 -17.42 -6.94
N MET A 204 9.99 -16.38 -6.99
CA MET A 204 11.09 -16.29 -7.95
C MET A 204 12.01 -17.51 -7.89
N LYS A 205 12.47 -17.97 -9.06
CA LYS A 205 13.51 -19.01 -9.12
C LYS A 205 14.83 -18.41 -8.64
N SER A 206 15.50 -19.07 -7.70
CA SER A 206 16.87 -18.71 -7.33
C SER A 206 17.77 -18.88 -8.56
N LYS A 207 18.53 -17.86 -8.95
CA LYS A 207 19.61 -18.05 -9.90
C LYS A 207 20.63 -18.96 -9.20
N GLU A 208 20.97 -20.08 -9.82
CA GLU A 208 22.19 -20.76 -9.48
C GLU A 208 23.33 -19.78 -9.70
N ILE A 209 23.98 -19.36 -8.63
CA ILE A 209 25.25 -18.64 -8.71
C ILE A 209 26.20 -19.70 -9.28
N LYS A 210 26.52 -19.60 -10.56
CA LYS A 210 27.68 -20.31 -11.11
C LYS A 210 28.88 -19.64 -10.46
N GLU A 211 29.45 -20.32 -9.49
CA GLU A 211 30.78 -20.02 -8.96
C GLU A 211 31.84 -20.12 -10.08
#